data_89e1b91710e57ebf6fa0eee3de0c9976
#
_entry.id   89e1b91710e57ebf6fa0eee3de0c9976
#
_cell.length_a   1.000
_cell.length_b   1.000
_cell.length_c   1.000
_cell.angle_alpha   90.00
_cell.angle_beta   90.00
_cell.angle_gamma   90.00
#
_symmetry.space_group_name_H-M   'P 1'
#
loop_
_entity.id
_entity.type
_entity.pdbx_description
1 polymer ?
#
loop_
_entity_poly.entity_id
_entity_poly.type
_entity_poly.pdbx_seq_one_letter_code
_entity_poly.pdbx_strand_id
1 'polypeptide(L)'
;MTSKNQHITEYLKYYLDKDHYSNFAVMLTGEWGVGKTYYIKEFIGKLEPDKKCIYVSLNGISNKSEIDHELFRNLHPILSSDGFVFAGNLLKNSLKATVRVDIDGDGKSDVDIKSEIPNIKISSLKRLGDKFIVFDDFERCSINKVELLGYINFFVEQFGIKVIIVCNEDEVDNAYRDIKEKVVGKTLKLVSDVDSALKDFFNHGNKCHLVKSLGGYVIDLCNDKKIINLRILFFALDEFSRVVDVMDPEYVENNYLCKALIKNTIALSYYVNSGKILAAEIPDLWKALYKEEHKVHDQAQRINKEFGIDLFDLVLSSKDWVDLIGDGFLEGQSINESISNSIYSRSIEIPVWDKLWDYNSLSPKNFDSLKEEVDKKIINKDFESLGEVFQIFGWYLQIIKKNISDESTVKLKNDFEIIIDARLRSNPLEFYDFKFIGFGCDSYGGKVFHSAKDDLFLEVWKYAHEISEKRKEESYEEYMDIFKDLLLDHKRFFNVIKGEELIQGYDRVMIFYGYKEIFDWYVSLEYNFKYEFSESIKKRFNDLKLHDSERVWLSDFKNYLYGNKEGVGLFYHHARVLYEILENVGLQNQ
;
A
#
# COMPACT_ATOMS: atom_id res chain seq x y z
N MET A 1 1.70 -27.50 5.18
CA MET A 1 0.52 -26.76 4.69
C MET A 1 0.36 -27.06 3.22
N THR A 2 -0.85 -27.36 2.77
CA THR A 2 -1.14 -27.57 1.34
C THR A 2 -1.01 -26.22 0.62
N SER A 3 -0.25 -26.19 -0.49
CA SER A 3 -0.10 -24.98 -1.33
C SER A 3 -1.48 -24.48 -1.78
N LYS A 4 -1.69 -23.15 -1.79
CA LYS A 4 -2.94 -22.52 -2.28
C LYS A 4 -3.32 -23.00 -3.68
N ASN A 5 -2.35 -23.46 -4.48
CA ASN A 5 -2.50 -23.90 -5.87
C ASN A 5 -2.41 -25.43 -6.05
N GLN A 6 -2.54 -26.22 -4.99
CA GLN A 6 -2.43 -27.69 -5.09
C GLN A 6 -3.45 -28.30 -6.05
N HIS A 7 -4.68 -27.81 -6.08
CA HIS A 7 -5.72 -28.24 -6.99
C HIS A 7 -5.34 -28.07 -8.48
N ILE A 8 -4.53 -27.04 -8.80
CA ILE A 8 -3.98 -26.82 -10.15
C ILE A 8 -2.97 -27.92 -10.48
N THR A 9 -2.07 -28.22 -9.55
CA THR A 9 -1.08 -29.30 -9.70
C THR A 9 -1.76 -30.65 -9.94
N GLU A 10 -2.78 -30.96 -9.16
CA GLU A 10 -3.56 -32.21 -9.29
C GLU A 10 -4.28 -32.29 -10.63
N TYR A 11 -4.92 -31.19 -11.06
CA TYR A 11 -5.59 -31.15 -12.37
C TYR A 11 -4.61 -31.26 -13.54
N LEU A 12 -3.46 -30.58 -13.49
CA LEU A 12 -2.45 -30.68 -14.54
C LEU A 12 -1.86 -32.10 -14.64
N LYS A 13 -1.64 -32.78 -13.50
CA LYS A 13 -1.25 -34.19 -13.50
C LYS A 13 -2.29 -35.09 -14.15
N TYR A 14 -3.56 -34.93 -13.77
CA TYR A 14 -4.67 -35.64 -14.39
C TYR A 14 -4.75 -35.37 -15.90
N TYR A 15 -4.65 -34.11 -16.33
CA TYR A 15 -4.68 -33.73 -17.74
C TYR A 15 -3.53 -34.36 -18.53
N LEU A 16 -2.31 -34.46 -17.93
CA LEU A 16 -1.14 -35.04 -18.56
C LEU A 16 -1.07 -36.57 -18.46
N ASP A 17 -2.04 -37.22 -17.83
CA ASP A 17 -2.09 -38.68 -17.75
C ASP A 17 -2.27 -39.29 -19.14
N LYS A 18 -1.55 -40.42 -19.43
CA LYS A 18 -1.57 -41.10 -20.72
C LYS A 18 -2.95 -41.67 -21.05
N ASP A 19 -3.67 -42.10 -20.03
CA ASP A 19 -4.98 -42.74 -20.20
C ASP A 19 -6.10 -41.71 -20.38
N HIS A 20 -5.81 -40.42 -20.18
CA HIS A 20 -6.75 -39.36 -20.36
C HIS A 20 -6.74 -38.82 -21.80
N TYR A 21 -7.80 -39.09 -22.53
CA TYR A 21 -7.98 -38.54 -23.87
C TYR A 21 -8.64 -37.15 -23.77
N SER A 22 -7.97 -36.13 -24.30
CA SER A 22 -8.48 -34.76 -24.30
C SER A 22 -8.17 -34.09 -25.64
N ASN A 23 -9.20 -33.55 -26.30
CA ASN A 23 -9.09 -32.75 -27.51
C ASN A 23 -9.16 -31.24 -27.20
N PHE A 24 -8.60 -30.81 -26.11
CA PHE A 24 -8.60 -29.42 -25.70
C PHE A 24 -7.27 -29.05 -25.01
N ALA A 25 -6.94 -27.77 -25.06
CA ALA A 25 -5.84 -27.21 -24.29
C ALA A 25 -6.30 -26.82 -22.87
N VAL A 26 -5.37 -26.78 -21.93
CA VAL A 26 -5.59 -26.21 -20.58
C VAL A 26 -4.95 -24.84 -20.51
N MET A 27 -5.66 -23.85 -19.96
CA MET A 27 -5.15 -22.51 -19.77
C MET A 27 -4.85 -22.26 -18.30
N LEU A 28 -3.62 -21.83 -17.98
CA LEU A 28 -3.20 -21.35 -16.68
C LEU A 28 -3.17 -19.81 -16.73
N THR A 29 -4.11 -19.17 -16.06
CA THR A 29 -4.23 -17.70 -16.05
C THR A 29 -3.93 -17.12 -14.69
N GLY A 30 -3.64 -15.82 -14.65
CA GLY A 30 -3.44 -15.03 -13.44
C GLY A 30 -2.77 -13.70 -13.75
N GLU A 31 -2.84 -12.77 -12.81
CA GLU A 31 -2.28 -11.43 -12.96
C GLU A 31 -0.75 -11.43 -13.17
N TRP A 32 -0.22 -10.30 -13.63
CA TRP A 32 1.23 -10.17 -13.75
C TRP A 32 1.90 -10.23 -12.37
N GLY A 33 3.05 -10.94 -12.33
CA GLY A 33 3.83 -11.12 -11.11
C GLY A 33 3.27 -12.13 -10.11
N VAL A 34 2.14 -12.81 -10.39
CA VAL A 34 1.58 -13.86 -9.52
C VAL A 34 2.44 -15.14 -9.48
N GLY A 35 3.42 -15.26 -10.37
CA GLY A 35 4.35 -16.39 -10.41
C GLY A 35 3.99 -17.49 -11.42
N LYS A 36 3.19 -17.23 -12.48
CA LYS A 36 2.76 -18.23 -13.49
C LYS A 36 3.92 -19.00 -14.11
N THR A 37 4.89 -18.27 -14.66
CA THR A 37 6.08 -18.86 -15.31
C THR A 37 6.91 -19.69 -14.32
N TYR A 38 7.06 -19.20 -13.09
CA TYR A 38 7.76 -19.94 -12.04
C TYR A 38 7.03 -21.23 -11.70
N TYR A 39 5.73 -21.15 -11.45
CA TYR A 39 4.87 -22.29 -11.12
C TYR A 39 4.92 -23.38 -12.19
N ILE A 40 4.78 -23.01 -13.47
CA ILE A 40 4.78 -24.00 -14.55
C ILE A 40 6.16 -24.65 -14.73
N LYS A 41 7.26 -23.89 -14.57
CA LYS A 41 8.61 -24.44 -14.63
C LYS A 41 8.91 -25.38 -13.45
N GLU A 42 8.49 -25.03 -12.25
CA GLU A 42 8.58 -25.89 -11.07
C GLU A 42 7.74 -27.17 -11.24
N PHE A 43 6.54 -27.04 -11.76
CA PHE A 43 5.67 -28.18 -12.08
C PHE A 43 6.35 -29.12 -13.07
N ILE A 44 6.89 -28.60 -14.18
CA ILE A 44 7.63 -29.39 -15.17
C ILE A 44 8.82 -30.11 -14.54
N GLY A 45 9.57 -29.42 -13.72
CA GLY A 45 10.77 -29.98 -13.03
C GLY A 45 10.46 -31.11 -12.04
N LYS A 46 9.21 -31.19 -11.55
CA LYS A 46 8.73 -32.24 -10.64
C LYS A 46 8.05 -33.42 -11.33
N LEU A 47 7.89 -33.36 -12.67
CA LEU A 47 7.31 -34.46 -13.43
C LEU A 47 8.30 -35.62 -13.58
N GLU A 48 7.76 -36.82 -13.80
CA GLU A 48 8.55 -38.00 -14.09
C GLU A 48 9.39 -37.84 -15.36
N PRO A 49 10.59 -38.43 -15.43
CA PRO A 49 11.53 -38.23 -16.55
C PRO A 49 10.99 -38.66 -17.93
N ASP A 50 9.99 -39.52 -17.97
CA ASP A 50 9.32 -39.98 -19.21
C ASP A 50 8.36 -38.91 -19.77
N LYS A 51 7.86 -37.99 -18.95
CA LYS A 51 6.99 -36.87 -19.37
C LYS A 51 7.82 -35.68 -19.84
N LYS A 52 8.17 -35.64 -21.12
CA LYS A 52 8.99 -34.57 -21.68
C LYS A 52 8.15 -33.37 -22.10
N CYS A 53 8.48 -32.20 -21.58
CA CYS A 53 7.88 -30.92 -21.94
C CYS A 53 8.64 -30.22 -23.07
N ILE A 54 7.91 -29.61 -23.97
CA ILE A 54 8.41 -28.61 -24.92
C ILE A 54 7.89 -27.25 -24.44
N TYR A 55 8.78 -26.44 -23.89
CA TYR A 55 8.45 -25.12 -23.39
C TYR A 55 8.81 -24.05 -24.42
N VAL A 56 7.84 -23.21 -24.79
CA VAL A 56 7.99 -22.10 -25.72
C VAL A 56 7.44 -20.83 -25.07
N SER A 57 8.28 -19.81 -24.90
CA SER A 57 7.81 -18.47 -24.56
C SER A 57 7.39 -17.75 -25.83
N LEU A 58 6.18 -17.22 -25.84
CA LEU A 58 5.62 -16.48 -26.96
C LEU A 58 5.93 -14.98 -26.88
N ASN A 59 6.69 -14.55 -25.85
CA ASN A 59 7.05 -13.15 -25.66
C ASN A 59 7.87 -12.62 -26.84
N GLY A 60 7.36 -11.59 -27.50
CA GLY A 60 8.03 -10.94 -28.64
C GLY A 60 7.94 -11.70 -29.96
N ILE A 61 7.30 -12.88 -29.99
CA ILE A 61 7.07 -13.63 -31.23
C ILE A 61 6.05 -12.89 -32.09
N SER A 62 6.38 -12.70 -33.36
CA SER A 62 5.61 -11.91 -34.32
C SER A 62 4.94 -12.74 -35.43
N ASN A 63 5.40 -13.96 -35.68
CA ASN A 63 4.88 -14.84 -36.71
C ASN A 63 5.01 -16.33 -36.35
N LYS A 64 4.20 -17.17 -37.00
CA LYS A 64 4.14 -18.62 -36.73
C LYS A 64 5.46 -19.34 -37.00
N SER A 65 6.24 -18.87 -37.98
CA SER A 65 7.54 -19.48 -38.30
C SER A 65 8.54 -19.36 -37.15
N GLU A 66 8.45 -18.32 -36.34
CA GLU A 66 9.27 -18.18 -35.13
C GLU A 66 8.89 -19.21 -34.08
N ILE A 67 7.58 -19.49 -33.91
CA ILE A 67 7.12 -20.58 -33.03
C ILE A 67 7.63 -21.94 -33.54
N ASP A 68 7.55 -22.18 -34.85
CA ASP A 68 8.06 -23.42 -35.48
C ASP A 68 9.56 -23.59 -35.21
N HIS A 69 10.33 -22.50 -35.28
CA HIS A 69 11.75 -22.50 -34.99
C HIS A 69 12.05 -22.87 -33.52
N GLU A 70 11.29 -22.28 -32.59
CA GLU A 70 11.47 -22.58 -31.15
C GLU A 70 11.06 -24.04 -30.84
N LEU A 71 9.98 -24.53 -31.41
CA LEU A 71 9.57 -25.93 -31.30
C LEU A 71 10.63 -26.87 -31.88
N PHE A 72 11.20 -26.56 -33.04
CA PHE A 72 12.27 -27.36 -33.64
C PHE A 72 13.53 -27.39 -32.81
N ARG A 73 13.93 -26.23 -32.24
CA ARG A 73 15.09 -26.09 -31.37
C ARG A 73 14.96 -26.98 -30.11
N ASN A 74 13.77 -26.96 -29.50
CA ASN A 74 13.48 -27.78 -28.32
C ASN A 74 13.39 -29.29 -28.63
N LEU A 75 13.02 -29.64 -29.86
CA LEU A 75 12.98 -31.05 -30.32
C LEU A 75 14.35 -31.62 -30.65
N HIS A 76 15.29 -30.77 -31.08
CA HIS A 76 16.60 -31.17 -31.61
C HIS A 76 17.75 -30.39 -30.94
N PRO A 77 17.95 -30.49 -29.60
CA PRO A 77 18.95 -29.70 -28.89
C PRO A 77 20.40 -29.91 -29.37
N ILE A 78 20.71 -31.06 -29.96
CA ILE A 78 22.04 -31.38 -30.52
C ILE A 78 22.26 -30.70 -31.88
N LEU A 79 21.21 -30.43 -32.63
CA LEU A 79 21.26 -29.78 -33.96
C LEU A 79 21.19 -28.23 -33.86
N SER A 80 20.87 -27.71 -32.68
CA SER A 80 20.70 -26.27 -32.45
C SER A 80 21.95 -25.57 -31.90
N SER A 81 23.10 -26.28 -31.77
CA SER A 81 24.39 -25.63 -31.51
C SER A 81 24.82 -24.77 -32.70
N ASP A 82 25.39 -23.61 -32.45
CA ASP A 82 25.63 -22.46 -33.36
C ASP A 82 26.28 -22.78 -34.73
N GLY A 83 26.72 -24.00 -34.97
CA GLY A 83 27.27 -24.46 -36.25
C GLY A 83 26.25 -24.90 -37.32
N PHE A 84 24.97 -25.11 -36.96
CA PHE A 84 23.94 -25.67 -37.87
C PHE A 84 22.88 -24.64 -38.32
N VAL A 85 22.95 -23.39 -37.93
CA VAL A 85 22.01 -22.33 -38.34
C VAL A 85 22.03 -22.10 -39.86
N PHE A 86 23.03 -22.61 -40.58
CA PHE A 86 23.13 -22.50 -42.04
C PHE A 86 22.21 -23.45 -42.84
N ALA A 87 21.61 -24.43 -42.21
CA ALA A 87 20.71 -25.40 -42.91
C ALA A 87 19.24 -24.92 -43.00
N GLY A 88 18.90 -23.76 -42.42
CA GLY A 88 17.54 -23.20 -42.39
C GLY A 88 16.97 -22.76 -43.76
N ASN A 89 17.80 -22.71 -44.81
CA ASN A 89 17.37 -22.34 -46.15
C ASN A 89 16.77 -23.53 -46.97
N LEU A 90 16.76 -24.74 -46.43
CA LEU A 90 16.24 -25.93 -47.13
C LEU A 90 14.79 -26.28 -46.79
N LEU A 91 14.10 -25.54 -45.93
CA LEU A 91 12.71 -25.81 -45.52
C LEU A 91 11.67 -24.89 -46.16
N LYS A 92 11.99 -24.22 -47.26
CA LYS A 92 11.11 -23.29 -47.99
C LYS A 92 10.09 -23.97 -48.90
N ASN A 93 9.54 -25.11 -48.57
CA ASN A 93 8.38 -25.65 -49.32
C ASN A 93 7.21 -25.83 -48.33
N SER A 94 6.49 -24.74 -48.10
CA SER A 94 5.27 -24.72 -47.31
C SER A 94 4.13 -25.42 -48.02
N LEU A 95 3.63 -26.48 -47.43
CA LEU A 95 2.30 -27.02 -47.74
C LEU A 95 1.24 -26.09 -47.17
N LYS A 96 0.46 -25.42 -47.99
CA LYS A 96 -0.69 -24.61 -47.56
C LYS A 96 -1.89 -25.55 -47.34
N ALA A 97 -2.33 -25.71 -46.11
CA ALA A 97 -3.64 -26.30 -45.82
C ALA A 97 -4.57 -25.21 -45.26
N THR A 98 -5.78 -25.21 -45.74
CA THR A 98 -6.85 -24.35 -45.23
C THR A 98 -7.62 -25.14 -44.16
N VAL A 99 -7.53 -24.76 -42.92
CA VAL A 99 -8.40 -25.30 -41.86
C VAL A 99 -9.67 -24.46 -41.85
N ARG A 100 -10.79 -25.11 -42.16
CA ARG A 100 -12.12 -24.49 -42.13
C ARG A 100 -12.71 -24.66 -40.75
N VAL A 101 -13.03 -23.55 -40.08
CA VAL A 101 -13.72 -23.54 -38.78
C VAL A 101 -15.15 -23.08 -39.04
N ASP A 102 -16.08 -23.96 -38.75
CA ASP A 102 -17.52 -23.70 -38.76
C ASP A 102 -17.89 -23.24 -37.32
N ILE A 103 -18.27 -21.99 -37.18
CA ILE A 103 -18.47 -21.34 -35.86
C ILE A 103 -19.90 -21.59 -35.37
N ASP A 104 -20.89 -21.69 -36.24
CA ASP A 104 -22.30 -21.85 -35.87
C ASP A 104 -22.89 -23.24 -36.19
N GLY A 105 -22.12 -24.13 -36.79
CA GLY A 105 -22.52 -25.51 -37.07
C GLY A 105 -23.46 -25.64 -38.27
N ASP A 106 -23.53 -24.62 -39.15
CA ASP A 106 -24.42 -24.63 -40.34
C ASP A 106 -23.81 -25.31 -41.57
N GLY A 107 -22.60 -25.84 -41.45
CA GLY A 107 -21.88 -26.52 -42.54
C GLY A 107 -21.17 -25.58 -43.52
N LYS A 108 -21.15 -24.27 -43.22
CA LYS A 108 -20.40 -23.27 -43.99
C LYS A 108 -19.25 -22.74 -43.13
N SER A 109 -18.12 -22.43 -43.75
CA SER A 109 -16.99 -21.84 -42.98
C SER A 109 -17.18 -20.34 -42.81
N ASP A 110 -17.40 -19.89 -41.60
CA ASP A 110 -17.54 -18.47 -41.27
C ASP A 110 -16.20 -17.74 -41.23
N VAL A 111 -15.11 -18.46 -41.04
CA VAL A 111 -13.77 -17.90 -41.07
C VAL A 111 -12.85 -18.84 -41.85
N ASP A 112 -12.42 -18.42 -43.02
CA ASP A 112 -11.28 -19.03 -43.72
C ASP A 112 -10.00 -18.63 -43.01
N ILE A 113 -9.64 -19.35 -41.94
CA ILE A 113 -8.31 -19.23 -41.34
C ILE A 113 -7.35 -19.88 -42.33
N LYS A 114 -6.70 -19.06 -43.14
CA LYS A 114 -5.50 -19.48 -43.88
C LYS A 114 -4.40 -19.77 -42.85
N SER A 115 -4.52 -20.89 -42.14
CA SER A 115 -3.44 -21.38 -41.30
C SER A 115 -2.35 -21.89 -42.24
N GLU A 116 -1.24 -21.19 -42.32
CA GLU A 116 -0.03 -21.81 -42.83
C GLU A 116 0.25 -22.99 -41.86
N ILE A 117 0.22 -24.22 -42.42
CA ILE A 117 0.59 -25.42 -41.66
C ILE A 117 2.00 -25.17 -41.12
N PRO A 118 2.26 -25.47 -39.82
CA PRO A 118 3.60 -25.37 -39.25
C PRO A 118 4.60 -26.01 -40.21
N ASN A 119 5.69 -25.32 -40.54
CA ASN A 119 6.78 -25.84 -41.37
C ASN A 119 7.54 -27.00 -40.70
N ILE A 120 7.08 -27.45 -39.54
CA ILE A 120 7.59 -28.63 -38.85
C ILE A 120 7.19 -29.87 -39.68
N LYS A 121 8.19 -30.61 -40.14
CA LYS A 121 7.93 -31.88 -40.84
C LYS A 121 7.02 -32.76 -39.98
N ILE A 122 5.89 -33.23 -40.55
CA ILE A 122 4.92 -34.12 -39.87
C ILE A 122 5.62 -35.34 -39.22
N SER A 123 6.74 -35.80 -39.80
CA SER A 123 7.59 -36.83 -39.23
C SER A 123 8.26 -36.44 -37.87
N SER A 124 8.51 -35.14 -37.65
CA SER A 124 9.06 -34.65 -36.37
C SER A 124 7.96 -34.53 -35.31
N LEU A 125 6.74 -34.18 -35.70
CA LEU A 125 5.57 -34.16 -34.81
C LEU A 125 5.16 -35.56 -34.33
N LYS A 126 5.27 -36.58 -35.19
CA LYS A 126 5.09 -38.00 -34.79
C LYS A 126 6.12 -38.48 -33.75
N ARG A 127 7.26 -37.80 -33.61
CA ARG A 127 8.26 -38.08 -32.56
C ARG A 127 7.93 -37.39 -31.23
N LEU A 128 6.86 -36.60 -31.13
CA LEU A 128 6.43 -35.98 -29.90
C LEU A 128 6.00 -37.03 -28.86
N GLY A 129 5.42 -38.16 -29.30
CA GLY A 129 5.09 -39.29 -28.41
C GLY A 129 4.32 -38.80 -27.16
N ASP A 130 4.85 -39.11 -25.99
CA ASP A 130 4.28 -38.72 -24.70
C ASP A 130 4.65 -37.27 -24.26
N LYS A 131 5.13 -36.43 -25.19
CA LYS A 131 5.49 -35.04 -24.87
C LYS A 131 4.26 -34.16 -24.86
N PHE A 132 4.31 -33.10 -24.08
CA PHE A 132 3.32 -32.03 -24.08
C PHE A 132 3.99 -30.68 -24.35
N ILE A 133 3.19 -29.71 -24.80
CA ILE A 133 3.68 -28.37 -25.14
C ILE A 133 3.17 -27.38 -24.11
N VAL A 134 4.04 -26.46 -23.65
CA VAL A 134 3.68 -25.28 -22.87
C VAL A 134 3.97 -24.04 -23.70
N PHE A 135 2.94 -23.24 -23.96
CA PHE A 135 3.05 -21.92 -24.52
C PHE A 135 2.89 -20.88 -23.41
N ASP A 136 3.98 -20.21 -23.04
CA ASP A 136 3.99 -19.17 -22.01
C ASP A 136 3.96 -17.77 -22.63
N ASP A 137 3.53 -16.77 -21.86
CA ASP A 137 3.40 -15.37 -22.26
C ASP A 137 2.45 -15.17 -23.47
N PHE A 138 1.34 -15.90 -23.51
CA PHE A 138 0.39 -15.87 -24.63
C PHE A 138 -0.09 -14.45 -24.93
N GLU A 139 -0.37 -13.62 -23.91
CA GLU A 139 -0.79 -12.23 -24.05
C GLU A 139 0.26 -11.34 -24.72
N ARG A 140 1.55 -11.69 -24.61
CA ARG A 140 2.68 -10.91 -25.12
C ARG A 140 3.09 -11.25 -26.55
N CYS A 141 2.44 -12.23 -27.14
CA CYS A 141 2.64 -12.60 -28.53
C CYS A 141 2.04 -11.54 -29.45
N SER A 142 2.77 -11.11 -30.47
CA SER A 142 2.29 -10.11 -31.45
C SER A 142 1.35 -10.70 -32.51
N ILE A 143 1.24 -12.02 -32.63
CA ILE A 143 0.30 -12.71 -33.52
C ILE A 143 -1.13 -12.45 -33.03
N ASN A 144 -2.07 -12.24 -33.93
CA ASN A 144 -3.49 -12.16 -33.60
C ASN A 144 -3.91 -13.38 -32.75
N LYS A 145 -4.62 -13.15 -31.65
CA LYS A 145 -4.92 -14.19 -30.66
C LYS A 145 -5.84 -15.30 -31.21
N VAL A 146 -6.73 -14.94 -32.13
CA VAL A 146 -7.59 -15.89 -32.86
C VAL A 146 -6.74 -16.81 -33.73
N GLU A 147 -5.79 -16.26 -34.49
CA GLU A 147 -4.88 -17.04 -35.31
C GLU A 147 -3.93 -17.91 -34.48
N LEU A 148 -3.48 -17.39 -33.33
CA LEU A 148 -2.62 -18.13 -32.43
C LEU A 148 -3.35 -19.31 -31.78
N LEU A 149 -4.60 -19.12 -31.34
CA LEU A 149 -5.42 -20.24 -30.87
C LEU A 149 -5.70 -21.26 -31.94
N GLY A 150 -5.98 -20.85 -33.18
CA GLY A 150 -6.13 -21.76 -34.32
C GLY A 150 -4.86 -22.59 -34.59
N TYR A 151 -3.69 -21.95 -34.48
CA TYR A 151 -2.40 -22.63 -34.57
C TYR A 151 -2.19 -23.63 -33.42
N ILE A 152 -2.56 -23.28 -32.18
CA ILE A 152 -2.49 -24.18 -31.03
C ILE A 152 -3.45 -25.34 -31.18
N ASN A 153 -4.67 -25.09 -31.67
CA ASN A 153 -5.69 -26.11 -31.89
C ASN A 153 -5.23 -27.19 -32.84
N PHE A 154 -4.41 -26.84 -33.83
CA PHE A 154 -3.83 -27.80 -34.77
C PHE A 154 -3.01 -28.89 -34.04
N PHE A 155 -2.24 -28.56 -32.98
CA PHE A 155 -1.53 -29.57 -32.19
C PHE A 155 -2.47 -30.44 -31.38
N VAL A 156 -3.52 -29.83 -30.83
CA VAL A 156 -4.50 -30.53 -29.99
C VAL A 156 -5.35 -31.49 -30.78
N GLU A 157 -6.02 -31.01 -31.85
CA GLU A 157 -6.98 -31.81 -32.61
C GLU A 157 -6.33 -32.76 -33.61
N GLN A 158 -5.30 -32.31 -34.35
CA GLN A 158 -4.73 -33.13 -35.43
C GLN A 158 -3.70 -34.13 -34.94
N PHE A 159 -3.01 -33.83 -33.81
CA PHE A 159 -1.93 -34.67 -33.30
C PHE A 159 -2.23 -35.23 -31.90
N GLY A 160 -3.32 -34.84 -31.25
CA GLY A 160 -3.65 -35.26 -29.89
C GLY A 160 -2.62 -34.84 -28.87
N ILE A 161 -1.85 -33.78 -29.15
CA ILE A 161 -0.80 -33.30 -28.27
C ILE A 161 -1.44 -32.47 -27.13
N LYS A 162 -1.08 -32.78 -25.90
CA LYS A 162 -1.53 -32.02 -24.75
C LYS A 162 -0.84 -30.67 -24.69
N VAL A 163 -1.63 -29.60 -24.56
CA VAL A 163 -1.13 -28.21 -24.58
C VAL A 163 -1.56 -27.47 -23.33
N ILE A 164 -0.60 -26.81 -22.68
CA ILE A 164 -0.85 -25.88 -21.59
C ILE A 164 -0.51 -24.46 -22.09
N ILE A 165 -1.48 -23.55 -22.00
CA ILE A 165 -1.33 -22.14 -22.35
C ILE A 165 -1.20 -21.35 -21.04
N VAL A 166 -0.15 -20.54 -20.90
CA VAL A 166 0.04 -19.67 -19.74
C VAL A 166 -0.11 -18.22 -20.16
N CYS A 167 -0.99 -17.50 -19.49
CA CYS A 167 -1.29 -16.10 -19.85
C CYS A 167 -1.78 -15.24 -18.69
N ASN A 168 -1.75 -13.92 -18.88
CA ASN A 168 -2.63 -13.01 -18.16
C ASN A 168 -3.84 -12.73 -19.04
N GLU A 169 -4.96 -13.39 -18.74
CA GLU A 169 -6.16 -13.33 -19.58
C GLU A 169 -6.79 -11.93 -19.59
N ASP A 170 -6.62 -11.16 -18.52
CA ASP A 170 -7.17 -9.80 -18.41
C ASP A 170 -6.50 -8.82 -19.39
N GLU A 171 -5.31 -9.17 -19.89
CA GLU A 171 -4.56 -8.38 -20.89
C GLU A 171 -4.78 -8.88 -22.33
N VAL A 172 -5.64 -9.85 -22.53
CA VAL A 172 -5.96 -10.37 -23.87
C VAL A 172 -7.21 -9.71 -24.40
N ASP A 173 -7.17 -9.26 -25.66
CA ASP A 173 -8.31 -8.68 -26.37
C ASP A 173 -9.54 -9.61 -26.34
N ASN A 174 -10.73 -9.05 -26.16
CA ASN A 174 -11.98 -9.80 -26.03
C ASN A 174 -12.34 -10.63 -27.29
N ALA A 175 -11.82 -10.25 -28.45
CA ALA A 175 -12.09 -10.93 -29.73
C ALA A 175 -11.71 -12.42 -29.76
N TYR A 176 -10.84 -12.87 -28.83
CA TYR A 176 -10.42 -14.27 -28.76
C TYR A 176 -11.40 -15.18 -28.00
N ARG A 177 -12.35 -14.61 -27.23
CA ARG A 177 -13.21 -15.36 -26.30
C ARG A 177 -14.06 -16.43 -26.98
N ASP A 178 -14.64 -16.12 -28.17
CA ASP A 178 -15.51 -17.04 -28.90
C ASP A 178 -14.75 -18.27 -29.41
N ILE A 179 -13.47 -18.11 -29.72
CA ILE A 179 -12.60 -19.20 -30.15
C ILE A 179 -11.96 -19.94 -29.00
N LYS A 180 -11.71 -19.22 -27.86
CA LYS A 180 -11.18 -19.85 -26.65
C LYS A 180 -12.02 -21.04 -26.23
N GLU A 181 -13.35 -20.93 -26.25
CA GLU A 181 -14.27 -21.99 -25.83
C GLU A 181 -14.07 -23.29 -26.62
N LYS A 182 -13.71 -23.17 -27.91
CA LYS A 182 -13.49 -24.34 -28.80
C LYS A 182 -12.13 -25.02 -28.58
N VAL A 183 -11.13 -24.28 -28.13
CA VAL A 183 -9.75 -24.75 -28.00
C VAL A 183 -9.40 -25.10 -26.56
N VAL A 184 -9.88 -24.29 -25.58
CA VAL A 184 -9.54 -24.39 -24.19
C VAL A 184 -10.67 -25.03 -23.40
N GLY A 185 -10.51 -26.28 -23.01
CA GLY A 185 -11.51 -27.01 -22.22
C GLY A 185 -11.51 -26.67 -20.74
N LYS A 186 -10.40 -26.13 -20.20
CA LYS A 186 -10.30 -25.74 -18.78
C LYS A 186 -9.38 -24.54 -18.61
N THR A 187 -9.86 -23.55 -17.86
CA THR A 187 -9.06 -22.43 -17.37
C THR A 187 -8.83 -22.57 -15.87
N LEU A 188 -7.57 -22.51 -15.45
CA LEU A 188 -7.12 -22.61 -14.07
C LEU A 188 -6.53 -21.26 -13.65
N LYS A 189 -7.06 -20.64 -12.59
CA LYS A 189 -6.58 -19.36 -12.12
C LYS A 189 -5.56 -19.56 -10.99
N LEU A 190 -4.31 -19.18 -11.26
CA LEU A 190 -3.24 -19.17 -10.26
C LEU A 190 -3.43 -17.99 -9.31
N VAL A 191 -3.34 -18.26 -8.02
CA VAL A 191 -3.32 -17.24 -6.98
C VAL A 191 -1.92 -17.12 -6.38
N SER A 192 -1.56 -15.89 -5.95
CA SER A 192 -0.28 -15.65 -5.32
C SER A 192 -0.13 -16.45 -4.02
N ASP A 193 0.95 -17.20 -3.91
CA ASP A 193 1.34 -17.96 -2.72
C ASP A 193 2.63 -17.35 -2.15
N VAL A 194 2.46 -16.24 -1.43
CA VAL A 194 3.57 -15.44 -0.87
C VAL A 194 4.43 -16.29 0.08
N ASP A 195 3.80 -17.16 0.88
CA ASP A 195 4.52 -18.01 1.85
C ASP A 195 5.46 -18.98 1.14
N SER A 196 4.98 -19.70 0.13
CA SER A 196 5.83 -20.61 -0.66
C SER A 196 6.91 -19.83 -1.43
N ALA A 197 6.54 -18.70 -2.05
CA ALA A 197 7.47 -17.89 -2.82
C ALA A 197 8.59 -17.29 -1.96
N LEU A 198 8.30 -16.83 -0.74
CA LEU A 198 9.33 -16.33 0.19
C LEU A 198 10.25 -17.44 0.70
N LYS A 199 9.73 -18.64 0.96
CA LYS A 199 10.58 -19.80 1.33
C LYS A 199 11.60 -20.09 0.24
N ASP A 200 11.15 -20.10 -1.01
CA ASP A 200 12.03 -20.33 -2.15
C ASP A 200 13.02 -19.17 -2.34
N PHE A 201 12.56 -17.93 -2.18
CA PHE A 201 13.43 -16.76 -2.22
C PHE A 201 14.56 -16.83 -1.18
N PHE A 202 14.27 -17.27 0.04
CA PHE A 202 15.28 -17.42 1.10
C PHE A 202 16.21 -18.61 0.91
N ASN A 203 15.80 -19.62 0.14
CA ASN A 203 16.63 -20.79 -0.16
C ASN A 203 17.62 -20.54 -1.32
N HIS A 204 17.34 -19.55 -2.16
CA HIS A 204 18.17 -19.23 -3.33
C HIS A 204 19.00 -17.95 -3.08
N GLY A 205 20.25 -18.12 -2.63
CA GLY A 205 21.25 -17.06 -2.48
C GLY A 205 21.57 -16.66 -1.04
N ASN A 206 22.67 -15.90 -0.87
CA ASN A 206 23.05 -15.26 0.39
C ASN A 206 22.14 -14.05 0.64
N LYS A 207 20.93 -14.28 1.13
CA LYS A 207 20.02 -13.20 1.50
C LYS A 207 20.35 -12.71 2.91
N CYS A 208 20.18 -11.41 3.11
CA CYS A 208 20.35 -10.78 4.40
C CYS A 208 19.60 -11.54 5.50
N HIS A 209 20.29 -11.88 6.59
CA HIS A 209 19.71 -12.64 7.71
C HIS A 209 18.47 -11.92 8.29
N LEU A 210 18.49 -10.61 8.31
CA LEU A 210 17.39 -9.77 8.80
C LEU A 210 16.11 -9.95 7.95
N VAL A 211 16.22 -9.99 6.61
CA VAL A 211 15.06 -10.24 5.73
C VAL A 211 14.43 -11.58 6.05
N LYS A 212 15.26 -12.60 6.30
CA LYS A 212 14.79 -13.94 6.67
C LYS A 212 14.10 -13.95 8.02
N SER A 213 14.61 -13.22 9.01
CA SER A 213 14.00 -13.11 10.35
C SER A 213 12.66 -12.37 10.32
N LEU A 214 12.50 -11.40 9.41
CA LEU A 214 11.26 -10.65 9.19
C LEU A 214 10.27 -11.36 8.25
N GLY A 215 10.60 -12.57 7.74
CA GLY A 215 9.78 -13.29 6.76
C GLY A 215 8.34 -13.51 7.19
N GLY A 216 8.08 -13.85 8.44
CA GLY A 216 6.73 -13.96 9.00
C GLY A 216 5.95 -12.65 8.91
N TYR A 217 6.57 -11.54 9.31
CA TYR A 217 5.98 -10.21 9.22
C TYR A 217 5.65 -9.81 7.76
N VAL A 218 6.55 -10.12 6.82
CA VAL A 218 6.32 -9.83 5.39
C VAL A 218 5.16 -10.67 4.84
N ILE A 219 5.04 -11.95 5.23
CA ILE A 219 3.92 -12.82 4.83
C ILE A 219 2.59 -12.23 5.31
N ASP A 220 2.51 -11.83 6.58
CA ASP A 220 1.30 -11.26 7.17
C ASP A 220 0.94 -9.94 6.48
N LEU A 221 1.91 -9.04 6.29
CA LEU A 221 1.73 -7.79 5.58
C LEU A 221 1.19 -8.00 4.16
N CYS A 222 1.76 -8.94 3.40
CA CYS A 222 1.34 -9.22 2.02
C CYS A 222 -0.05 -9.84 1.95
N ASN A 223 -0.40 -10.75 2.88
CA ASN A 223 -1.71 -11.37 2.91
C ASN A 223 -2.80 -10.35 3.29
N ASP A 224 -2.56 -9.51 4.31
CA ASP A 224 -3.48 -8.46 4.75
C ASP A 224 -3.74 -7.41 3.67
N LYS A 225 -2.69 -7.02 2.95
CA LYS A 225 -2.74 -5.96 1.94
C LYS A 225 -3.01 -6.49 0.52
N LYS A 226 -3.20 -7.81 0.38
CA LYS A 226 -3.45 -8.48 -0.91
C LYS A 226 -2.40 -8.13 -1.98
N ILE A 227 -1.13 -8.10 -1.58
CA ILE A 227 -0.03 -7.90 -2.52
C ILE A 227 0.12 -9.15 -3.37
N ILE A 228 -0.21 -9.04 -4.64
CA ILE A 228 -0.27 -10.18 -5.57
C ILE A 228 1.03 -10.29 -6.38
N ASN A 229 1.69 -9.15 -6.65
CA ASN A 229 2.86 -9.11 -7.54
C ASN A 229 4.15 -9.49 -6.81
N LEU A 230 4.52 -10.78 -6.88
CA LEU A 230 5.73 -11.32 -6.24
C LEU A 230 7.03 -10.72 -6.81
N ARG A 231 7.04 -10.30 -8.07
CA ARG A 231 8.23 -9.67 -8.68
C ARG A 231 8.55 -8.35 -7.99
N ILE A 232 7.53 -7.51 -7.78
CA ILE A 232 7.71 -6.23 -7.07
C ILE A 232 8.09 -6.49 -5.62
N LEU A 233 7.47 -7.48 -4.97
CA LEU A 233 7.84 -7.86 -3.60
C LEU A 233 9.32 -8.23 -3.51
N PHE A 234 9.83 -9.07 -4.41
CA PHE A 234 11.23 -9.48 -4.37
C PHE A 234 12.19 -8.31 -4.65
N PHE A 235 11.84 -7.41 -5.56
CA PHE A 235 12.61 -6.17 -5.75
C PHE A 235 12.65 -5.33 -4.46
N ALA A 236 11.51 -5.15 -3.79
CA ALA A 236 11.46 -4.42 -2.53
C ALA A 236 12.31 -5.07 -1.44
N LEU A 237 12.33 -6.40 -1.35
CA LEU A 237 13.16 -7.13 -0.39
C LEU A 237 14.66 -7.04 -0.72
N ASP A 238 15.01 -7.02 -2.00
CA ASP A 238 16.40 -6.80 -2.43
C ASP A 238 16.84 -5.35 -2.10
N GLU A 239 16.00 -4.34 -2.35
CA GLU A 239 16.28 -2.95 -1.94
C GLU A 239 16.41 -2.80 -0.42
N PHE A 240 15.50 -3.41 0.34
CA PHE A 240 15.64 -3.45 1.79
C PHE A 240 16.97 -4.09 2.23
N SER A 241 17.38 -5.20 1.60
CA SER A 241 18.68 -5.85 1.91
C SER A 241 19.86 -4.90 1.65
N ARG A 242 19.83 -4.15 0.54
CA ARG A 242 20.87 -3.16 0.22
C ARG A 242 20.95 -2.05 1.26
N VAL A 243 19.80 -1.59 1.77
CA VAL A 243 19.79 -0.59 2.85
C VAL A 243 20.39 -1.18 4.12
N VAL A 244 20.01 -2.40 4.51
CA VAL A 244 20.55 -3.08 5.70
C VAL A 244 22.06 -3.27 5.62
N ASP A 245 22.61 -3.54 4.44
CA ASP A 245 24.06 -3.74 4.23
C ASP A 245 24.90 -2.48 4.53
N VAL A 246 24.29 -1.29 4.51
CA VAL A 246 24.95 0.01 4.78
C VAL A 246 24.49 0.65 6.09
N MET A 247 23.52 0.06 6.81
CA MET A 247 23.05 0.54 8.10
C MET A 247 24.09 0.29 9.20
N ASP A 248 24.16 1.22 10.14
CA ASP A 248 24.93 1.02 11.34
C ASP A 248 24.39 -0.15 12.18
N PRO A 249 25.26 -0.97 12.79
CA PRO A 249 24.85 -2.18 13.50
C PRO A 249 23.75 -1.97 14.56
N GLU A 250 23.76 -0.84 15.25
CA GLU A 250 22.75 -0.49 16.27
C GLU A 250 21.33 -0.39 15.67
N TYR A 251 21.20 0.09 14.44
CA TYR A 251 19.92 0.19 13.76
C TYR A 251 19.42 -1.16 13.27
N VAL A 252 20.32 -2.05 12.87
CA VAL A 252 19.98 -3.42 12.43
C VAL A 252 19.36 -4.22 13.57
N GLU A 253 19.78 -3.99 14.81
CA GLU A 253 19.23 -4.64 16.01
C GLU A 253 17.87 -4.07 16.43
N ASN A 254 17.50 -2.88 15.95
CA ASN A 254 16.21 -2.25 16.26
C ASN A 254 15.08 -2.86 15.41
N ASN A 255 14.39 -3.85 15.95
CA ASN A 255 13.31 -4.57 15.26
C ASN A 255 12.13 -3.66 14.86
N TYR A 256 11.84 -2.60 15.63
CA TYR A 256 10.79 -1.64 15.34
C TYR A 256 11.14 -0.82 14.09
N LEU A 257 12.34 -0.26 14.06
CA LEU A 257 12.89 0.43 12.91
C LEU A 257 12.88 -0.49 11.65
N CYS A 258 13.39 -1.71 11.78
CA CYS A 258 13.49 -2.66 10.67
C CYS A 258 12.12 -3.04 10.09
N LYS A 259 11.10 -3.21 10.95
CA LYS A 259 9.71 -3.43 10.52
C LYS A 259 9.10 -2.23 9.83
N ALA A 260 9.35 -1.02 10.32
CA ALA A 260 8.91 0.21 9.67
C ALA A 260 9.59 0.38 8.30
N LEU A 261 10.91 0.20 8.25
CA LEU A 261 11.71 0.32 7.03
C LEU A 261 11.25 -0.67 5.96
N ILE A 262 11.12 -1.97 6.29
CA ILE A 262 10.68 -2.97 5.30
C ILE A 262 9.25 -2.72 4.82
N LYS A 263 8.36 -2.23 5.69
CA LYS A 263 6.99 -1.84 5.33
C LYS A 263 6.98 -0.65 4.38
N ASN A 264 7.78 0.41 4.66
CA ASN A 264 7.93 1.56 3.79
C ASN A 264 8.49 1.13 2.42
N THR A 265 9.54 0.30 2.41
CA THR A 265 10.17 -0.20 1.18
C THR A 265 9.16 -0.97 0.31
N ILE A 266 8.42 -1.91 0.89
CA ILE A 266 7.41 -2.70 0.16
C ILE A 266 6.32 -1.80 -0.42
N ALA A 267 5.78 -0.87 0.38
CA ALA A 267 4.69 -0.02 -0.07
C ALA A 267 5.11 0.96 -1.18
N LEU A 268 6.21 1.69 -0.98
CA LEU A 268 6.70 2.65 -1.96
C LEU A 268 7.14 1.94 -3.25
N SER A 269 7.89 0.83 -3.14
CA SER A 269 8.26 0.01 -4.30
C SER A 269 7.04 -0.54 -5.03
N TYR A 270 5.99 -0.95 -4.31
CA TYR A 270 4.76 -1.43 -4.93
C TYR A 270 4.09 -0.34 -5.78
N TYR A 271 3.96 0.88 -5.26
CA TYR A 271 3.32 1.97 -5.97
C TYR A 271 4.16 2.50 -7.13
N VAL A 272 5.48 2.61 -6.98
CA VAL A 272 6.40 3.06 -8.03
C VAL A 272 6.51 2.00 -9.14
N ASN A 273 6.84 0.76 -8.81
CA ASN A 273 7.08 -0.30 -9.81
C ASN A 273 5.79 -0.82 -10.48
N SER A 274 4.61 -0.54 -9.91
CA SER A 274 3.33 -0.76 -10.60
C SER A 274 2.89 0.44 -11.47
N GLY A 275 3.70 1.50 -11.56
CA GLY A 275 3.39 2.69 -12.36
C GLY A 275 2.27 3.57 -11.81
N LYS A 276 1.88 3.39 -10.54
CA LYS A 276 0.83 4.19 -9.89
C LYS A 276 1.31 5.58 -9.49
N ILE A 277 2.61 5.71 -9.15
CA ILE A 277 3.31 6.97 -8.93
C ILE A 277 4.69 6.90 -9.57
N LEU A 278 5.29 8.07 -9.83
CA LEU A 278 6.70 8.18 -10.17
C LEU A 278 7.54 8.29 -8.89
N ALA A 279 8.78 7.78 -8.89
CA ALA A 279 9.68 7.92 -7.74
C ALA A 279 9.88 9.40 -7.36
N ALA A 280 9.99 10.28 -8.34
CA ALA A 280 10.11 11.73 -8.15
C ALA A 280 8.88 12.39 -7.47
N GLU A 281 7.76 11.69 -7.37
CA GLU A 281 6.54 12.17 -6.69
C GLU A 281 6.50 11.78 -5.19
N ILE A 282 7.44 10.94 -4.72
CA ILE A 282 7.51 10.54 -3.31
C ILE A 282 7.58 11.75 -2.35
N PRO A 283 8.38 12.82 -2.62
CA PRO A 283 8.44 14.00 -1.76
C PRO A 283 7.12 14.76 -1.60
N ASP A 284 6.19 14.56 -2.53
CA ASP A 284 4.91 15.25 -2.53
C ASP A 284 3.76 14.44 -1.92
N LEU A 285 3.99 13.15 -1.60
CA LEU A 285 2.94 12.28 -1.07
C LEU A 285 2.30 12.80 0.21
N TRP A 286 3.09 13.30 1.17
CA TRP A 286 2.56 13.83 2.41
C TRP A 286 1.77 15.13 2.20
N LYS A 287 2.22 16.03 1.28
CA LYS A 287 1.51 17.26 0.91
C LYS A 287 0.18 16.94 0.22
N ALA A 288 0.19 15.88 -0.60
CA ALA A 288 -0.98 15.42 -1.33
C ALA A 288 -2.11 14.94 -0.42
N LEU A 289 -1.81 14.47 0.79
CA LEU A 289 -2.86 14.07 1.75
C LEU A 289 -3.82 15.21 2.12
N TYR A 290 -3.36 16.46 2.06
CA TYR A 290 -4.13 17.66 2.44
C TYR A 290 -4.67 18.46 1.25
N LYS A 291 -4.33 18.06 0.01
CA LYS A 291 -4.75 18.80 -1.20
C LYS A 291 -5.44 17.83 -2.16
N GLU A 292 -6.76 17.81 -2.15
CA GLU A 292 -7.57 16.94 -3.02
C GLU A 292 -7.24 17.11 -4.52
N GLU A 293 -6.89 18.33 -4.93
CA GLU A 293 -6.50 18.63 -6.32
C GLU A 293 -5.09 18.17 -6.69
N HIS A 294 -4.33 17.62 -5.72
CA HIS A 294 -2.96 17.18 -6.00
C HIS A 294 -2.96 15.89 -6.82
N LYS A 295 -2.11 15.85 -7.86
CA LYS A 295 -2.01 14.73 -8.82
C LYS A 295 -1.94 13.34 -8.19
N VAL A 296 -1.26 13.21 -7.04
CA VAL A 296 -1.06 11.92 -6.33
C VAL A 296 -1.90 11.80 -5.05
N HIS A 297 -2.96 12.60 -4.89
CA HIS A 297 -3.81 12.61 -3.70
C HIS A 297 -4.40 11.22 -3.41
N ASP A 298 -5.07 10.61 -4.41
CA ASP A 298 -5.70 9.30 -4.26
C ASP A 298 -4.67 8.22 -3.90
N GLN A 299 -3.48 8.27 -4.50
CA GLN A 299 -2.41 7.33 -4.24
C GLN A 299 -1.84 7.50 -2.83
N ALA A 300 -1.63 8.74 -2.38
CA ALA A 300 -1.18 9.05 -1.03
C ALA A 300 -2.17 8.52 0.01
N GLN A 301 -3.47 8.78 -0.17
CA GLN A 301 -4.52 8.23 0.70
C GLN A 301 -4.53 6.70 0.71
N ARG A 302 -4.37 6.06 -0.45
CA ARG A 302 -4.32 4.60 -0.55
C ARG A 302 -3.09 4.02 0.14
N ILE A 303 -1.89 4.61 -0.06
CA ILE A 303 -0.67 4.17 0.63
C ILE A 303 -0.86 4.24 2.14
N ASN A 304 -1.35 5.37 2.65
CA ASN A 304 -1.62 5.54 4.08
C ASN A 304 -2.64 4.51 4.59
N LYS A 305 -3.79 4.38 3.92
CA LYS A 305 -4.88 3.49 4.34
C LYS A 305 -4.55 2.01 4.17
N GLU A 306 -3.98 1.63 3.03
CA GLU A 306 -3.72 0.22 2.69
C GLU A 306 -2.54 -0.34 3.48
N PHE A 307 -1.48 0.44 3.65
CA PHE A 307 -0.26 -0.02 4.33
C PHE A 307 -0.14 0.46 5.77
N GLY A 308 -0.97 1.43 6.20
CA GLY A 308 -0.86 2.03 7.53
C GLY A 308 0.52 2.70 7.73
N ILE A 309 0.98 3.44 6.70
CA ILE A 309 2.24 4.17 6.71
C ILE A 309 1.94 5.63 6.95
N ASP A 310 2.62 6.23 7.94
CA ASP A 310 2.64 7.67 8.05
C ASP A 310 3.59 8.24 7.00
N LEU A 311 3.03 8.97 6.06
CA LEU A 311 3.81 9.58 4.98
C LEU A 311 4.62 10.81 5.43
N PHE A 312 4.37 11.33 6.67
CA PHE A 312 5.21 12.36 7.27
C PHE A 312 6.47 11.78 7.90
N ASP A 313 6.33 10.58 8.48
CA ASP A 313 7.36 9.91 9.27
C ASP A 313 7.87 8.67 8.55
N LEU A 314 8.31 8.83 7.30
CA LEU A 314 9.04 7.76 6.61
C LEU A 314 10.41 7.56 7.26
N VAL A 315 10.88 6.30 7.31
CA VAL A 315 12.17 5.96 7.95
C VAL A 315 13.35 6.67 7.27
N LEU A 316 13.34 6.73 5.93
CA LEU A 316 14.35 7.45 5.16
C LEU A 316 13.81 8.80 4.68
N SER A 317 14.70 9.73 4.40
CA SER A 317 14.34 10.99 3.77
C SER A 317 13.68 10.79 2.41
N SER A 318 12.85 11.74 2.00
CA SER A 318 12.24 11.69 0.67
C SER A 318 13.25 11.60 -0.46
N LYS A 319 14.43 12.24 -0.30
CA LYS A 319 15.53 12.16 -1.25
C LYS A 319 16.08 10.74 -1.34
N ASP A 320 16.39 10.11 -0.20
CA ASP A 320 16.94 8.75 -0.18
C ASP A 320 15.95 7.73 -0.75
N TRP A 321 14.63 7.93 -0.55
CA TRP A 321 13.62 7.10 -1.19
C TRP A 321 13.58 7.26 -2.71
N VAL A 322 13.73 8.49 -3.23
CA VAL A 322 13.81 8.74 -4.68
C VAL A 322 15.07 8.10 -5.25
N ASP A 323 16.21 8.31 -4.62
CA ASP A 323 17.51 7.78 -5.06
C ASP A 323 17.50 6.23 -5.05
N LEU A 324 16.96 5.62 -3.98
CA LEU A 324 16.89 4.16 -3.82
C LEU A 324 15.96 3.50 -4.85
N ILE A 325 14.70 3.96 -4.92
CA ILE A 325 13.66 3.28 -5.71
C ILE A 325 13.68 3.75 -7.17
N GLY A 326 14.01 5.02 -7.42
CA GLY A 326 14.02 5.60 -8.76
C GLY A 326 15.30 5.31 -9.52
N ASP A 327 16.43 5.65 -8.92
CA ASP A 327 17.73 5.64 -9.59
C ASP A 327 18.60 4.43 -9.20
N GLY A 328 18.20 3.67 -8.17
CA GLY A 328 18.97 2.57 -7.61
C GLY A 328 20.24 3.03 -6.90
N PHE A 329 20.36 4.32 -6.59
CA PHE A 329 21.49 4.92 -5.89
C PHE A 329 21.33 4.76 -4.37
N LEU A 330 22.43 4.47 -3.68
CA LEU A 330 22.44 4.26 -2.24
C LEU A 330 23.75 4.81 -1.65
N GLU A 331 23.64 5.77 -0.73
CA GLU A 331 24.76 6.36 0.00
C GLU A 331 24.64 6.06 1.49
N GLY A 332 25.55 5.25 2.03
CA GLY A 332 25.46 4.76 3.41
C GLY A 332 25.40 5.87 4.47
N GLN A 333 26.17 6.96 4.29
CA GLN A 333 26.13 8.10 5.20
C GLN A 333 24.74 8.76 5.21
N SER A 334 24.17 9.05 4.03
CA SER A 334 22.84 9.65 3.90
C SER A 334 21.74 8.77 4.53
N ILE A 335 21.82 7.46 4.32
CA ILE A 335 20.90 6.49 4.92
C ILE A 335 20.96 6.53 6.45
N ASN A 336 22.15 6.48 7.05
CA ASN A 336 22.31 6.51 8.50
C ASN A 336 21.89 7.87 9.11
N GLU A 337 22.16 8.99 8.42
CA GLU A 337 21.65 10.31 8.80
C GLU A 337 20.12 10.38 8.75
N SER A 338 19.50 9.85 7.69
CA SER A 338 18.04 9.76 7.58
C SER A 338 17.44 8.93 8.71
N ILE A 339 18.02 7.76 8.99
CA ILE A 339 17.58 6.89 10.08
C ILE A 339 17.73 7.61 11.43
N SER A 340 18.87 8.25 11.70
CA SER A 340 19.12 8.95 12.98
C SER A 340 18.13 10.08 13.23
N ASN A 341 17.67 10.75 12.16
CA ASN A 341 16.68 11.82 12.24
C ASN A 341 15.23 11.31 12.29
N SER A 342 15.00 10.02 11.98
CA SER A 342 13.65 9.44 12.02
C SER A 342 13.18 9.21 13.45
N ILE A 343 11.86 9.21 13.64
CA ILE A 343 11.26 8.83 14.94
C ILE A 343 11.58 7.39 15.35
N TYR A 344 11.99 6.55 14.39
CA TYR A 344 12.30 5.13 14.60
C TYR A 344 13.74 4.87 15.09
N SER A 345 14.64 5.87 15.03
CA SER A 345 16.06 5.71 15.42
C SER A 345 16.25 5.62 16.93
N ARG A 346 15.39 6.28 17.69
CA ARG A 346 15.45 6.21 19.13
C ARG A 346 15.27 4.75 19.52
N SER A 347 16.12 4.23 20.39
CA SER A 347 15.92 2.96 21.07
C SER A 347 14.70 3.11 21.98
N ILE A 348 13.53 3.16 21.37
CA ILE A 348 12.28 3.06 22.08
C ILE A 348 12.26 1.58 22.47
N GLU A 349 12.38 1.29 23.75
CA GLU A 349 11.88 0.02 24.26
C GLU A 349 10.50 -0.14 23.63
N ILE A 350 10.35 -1.18 22.81
CA ILE A 350 9.08 -1.39 22.11
C ILE A 350 8.00 -1.36 23.19
N PRO A 351 7.06 -0.40 23.13
CA PRO A 351 6.07 -0.28 24.17
C PRO A 351 5.31 -1.59 24.37
N VAL A 352 4.90 -1.88 25.58
CA VAL A 352 4.19 -3.14 25.87
C VAL A 352 2.95 -3.32 25.00
N TRP A 353 2.23 -2.24 24.70
CA TRP A 353 1.07 -2.26 23.82
C TRP A 353 1.43 -2.69 22.40
N ASP A 354 2.60 -2.34 21.91
CA ASP A 354 3.06 -2.69 20.56
C ASP A 354 3.50 -4.15 20.49
N LYS A 355 4.16 -4.67 21.53
CA LYS A 355 4.48 -6.10 21.69
C LYS A 355 3.20 -6.97 21.74
N LEU A 356 2.13 -6.45 22.35
CA LEU A 356 0.85 -7.14 22.51
C LEU A 356 -0.08 -7.00 21.31
N TRP A 357 0.19 -6.09 20.38
CA TRP A 357 -0.70 -5.84 19.27
C TRP A 357 -0.94 -7.09 18.41
N ASP A 358 0.09 -7.92 18.22
CA ASP A 358 -0.01 -9.24 17.57
C ASP A 358 0.15 -10.38 18.58
N TYR A 359 -0.68 -10.37 19.64
CA TYR A 359 -0.59 -11.36 20.71
C TYR A 359 -0.82 -12.80 20.27
N ASN A 360 -1.48 -13.03 19.11
CA ASN A 360 -1.70 -14.39 18.59
C ASN A 360 -0.38 -15.08 18.16
N SER A 361 0.67 -14.32 17.89
CA SER A 361 2.00 -14.85 17.55
C SER A 361 2.87 -15.16 18.76
N LEU A 362 2.46 -14.75 19.96
CA LEU A 362 3.22 -14.90 21.18
C LEU A 362 3.14 -16.33 21.75
N SER A 363 4.23 -16.78 22.36
CA SER A 363 4.18 -17.98 23.21
C SER A 363 3.37 -17.68 24.49
N PRO A 364 2.69 -18.68 25.12
CA PRO A 364 1.94 -18.44 26.35
C PRO A 364 2.76 -17.75 27.44
N LYS A 365 4.00 -18.17 27.63
CA LYS A 365 4.90 -17.56 28.64
C LYS A 365 5.17 -16.07 28.36
N ASN A 366 5.40 -15.71 27.09
CA ASN A 366 5.64 -14.31 26.72
C ASN A 366 4.36 -13.48 26.85
N PHE A 367 3.22 -14.05 26.49
CA PHE A 367 1.92 -13.39 26.66
C PHE A 367 1.65 -13.10 28.14
N ASP A 368 1.82 -14.09 29.04
CA ASP A 368 1.59 -13.93 30.46
C ASP A 368 2.52 -12.84 31.06
N SER A 369 3.80 -12.84 30.67
CA SER A 369 4.76 -11.83 31.13
C SER A 369 4.38 -10.41 30.69
N LEU A 370 3.96 -10.23 29.44
CA LEU A 370 3.53 -8.91 28.92
C LEU A 370 2.20 -8.48 29.54
N LYS A 371 1.29 -9.42 29.79
CA LYS A 371 0.03 -9.14 30.51
C LYS A 371 0.30 -8.64 31.93
N GLU A 372 1.20 -9.28 32.67
CA GLU A 372 1.61 -8.79 34.00
C GLU A 372 2.21 -7.38 33.97
N GLU A 373 2.95 -7.04 32.92
CA GLU A 373 3.49 -5.68 32.71
C GLU A 373 2.35 -4.67 32.52
N VAL A 374 1.36 -5.01 31.69
CA VAL A 374 0.15 -4.19 31.48
C VAL A 374 -0.65 -4.03 32.79
N ASP A 375 -0.86 -5.13 33.51
CA ASP A 375 -1.61 -5.10 34.78
C ASP A 375 -0.94 -4.16 35.79
N LYS A 376 0.40 -4.15 35.86
CA LYS A 376 1.18 -3.19 36.66
C LYS A 376 1.00 -1.74 36.19
N LYS A 377 1.01 -1.49 34.88
CA LYS A 377 0.76 -0.16 34.32
C LYS A 377 -0.63 0.36 34.68
N ILE A 378 -1.66 -0.49 34.60
CA ILE A 378 -3.03 -0.14 34.98
C ILE A 378 -3.10 0.23 36.47
N ILE A 379 -2.53 -0.60 37.34
CA ILE A 379 -2.53 -0.37 38.79
C ILE A 379 -1.81 0.96 39.17
N ASN A 380 -0.65 1.18 38.52
CA ASN A 380 0.19 2.37 38.80
C ASN A 380 -0.28 3.60 38.01
N LYS A 381 -1.22 3.45 37.06
CA LYS A 381 -1.64 4.50 36.10
C LYS A 381 -0.48 5.08 35.29
N ASP A 382 0.51 4.25 34.99
CA ASP A 382 1.76 4.63 34.35
C ASP A 382 1.64 4.45 32.83
N PHE A 383 1.13 5.48 32.15
CA PHE A 383 0.96 5.54 30.71
C PHE A 383 1.63 6.79 30.15
N GLU A 384 2.32 6.65 29.05
CA GLU A 384 3.02 7.75 28.39
C GLU A 384 2.07 8.67 27.60
N SER A 385 0.99 8.11 27.06
CA SER A 385 0.03 8.86 26.25
C SER A 385 -1.38 8.27 26.30
N LEU A 386 -2.38 9.08 25.93
CA LEU A 386 -3.77 8.60 25.71
C LEU A 386 -3.84 7.54 24.61
N GLY A 387 -3.00 7.64 23.58
CA GLY A 387 -2.91 6.63 22.54
C GLY A 387 -2.51 5.26 23.08
N GLU A 388 -1.52 5.21 23.98
CA GLU A 388 -1.16 3.99 24.71
C GLU A 388 -2.32 3.47 25.56
N VAL A 389 -3.01 4.36 26.27
CA VAL A 389 -4.19 4.00 27.07
C VAL A 389 -5.25 3.30 26.20
N PHE A 390 -5.57 3.85 25.04
CA PHE A 390 -6.57 3.26 24.13
C PHE A 390 -6.08 1.99 23.46
N GLN A 391 -4.80 1.85 23.12
CA GLN A 391 -4.24 0.60 22.60
C GLN A 391 -4.42 -0.54 23.61
N ILE A 392 -4.05 -0.29 24.85
CA ILE A 392 -4.14 -1.29 25.92
C ILE A 392 -5.59 -1.58 26.29
N PHE A 393 -6.46 -0.57 26.36
CA PHE A 393 -7.89 -0.76 26.59
C PHE A 393 -8.53 -1.64 25.54
N GLY A 394 -8.33 -1.33 24.26
CA GLY A 394 -8.89 -2.08 23.16
C GLY A 394 -8.37 -3.53 23.10
N TRP A 395 -7.08 -3.73 23.36
CA TRP A 395 -6.48 -5.06 23.48
C TRP A 395 -7.09 -5.86 24.64
N TYR A 396 -7.19 -5.24 25.81
CA TYR A 396 -7.74 -5.91 26.99
C TYR A 396 -9.21 -6.31 26.79
N LEU A 397 -10.00 -5.41 26.22
CA LEU A 397 -11.40 -5.69 25.85
C LEU A 397 -11.52 -6.85 24.88
N GLN A 398 -10.60 -6.95 23.92
CA GLN A 398 -10.59 -8.06 22.96
C GLN A 398 -10.28 -9.41 23.61
N ILE A 399 -9.28 -9.47 24.50
CA ILE A 399 -8.93 -10.74 25.16
C ILE A 399 -10.03 -11.22 26.14
N ILE A 400 -10.74 -10.30 26.80
CA ILE A 400 -11.91 -10.64 27.59
C ILE A 400 -13.01 -11.25 26.71
N LYS A 401 -13.34 -10.61 25.59
CA LYS A 401 -14.37 -11.10 24.66
C LYS A 401 -14.04 -12.44 24.02
N LYS A 402 -12.77 -12.75 23.88
CA LYS A 402 -12.28 -14.04 23.37
C LYS A 402 -12.13 -15.11 24.47
N ASN A 403 -12.54 -14.84 25.71
CA ASN A 403 -12.37 -15.71 26.88
C ASN A 403 -10.90 -16.11 27.14
N ILE A 404 -9.96 -15.21 26.82
CA ILE A 404 -8.52 -15.36 27.16
C ILE A 404 -8.25 -14.76 28.54
N SER A 405 -9.06 -13.79 28.98
CA SER A 405 -9.07 -13.22 30.33
C SER A 405 -10.46 -13.32 30.92
N ASP A 406 -10.53 -13.50 32.22
CA ASP A 406 -11.78 -13.58 33.04
C ASP A 406 -12.12 -12.25 33.73
N GLU A 407 -11.40 -11.17 33.43
CA GLU A 407 -11.66 -9.83 34.00
C GLU A 407 -13.04 -9.30 33.62
N SER A 408 -13.63 -8.54 34.53
CA SER A 408 -14.92 -7.90 34.26
C SER A 408 -14.78 -6.68 33.36
N THR A 409 -15.59 -6.61 32.30
CA THR A 409 -15.65 -5.45 31.40
C THR A 409 -16.07 -4.18 32.12
N VAL A 410 -16.91 -4.27 33.17
CA VAL A 410 -17.34 -3.15 34.01
C VAL A 410 -16.16 -2.62 34.83
N LYS A 411 -15.36 -3.53 35.44
CA LYS A 411 -14.16 -3.15 36.19
C LYS A 411 -13.15 -2.49 35.24
N LEU A 412 -12.91 -3.11 34.10
CA LEU A 412 -11.99 -2.57 33.08
C LEU A 412 -12.37 -1.14 32.67
N LYS A 413 -13.65 -0.90 32.36
CA LYS A 413 -14.14 0.45 32.03
C LYS A 413 -13.82 1.45 33.14
N ASN A 414 -14.18 1.13 34.38
CA ASN A 414 -13.97 2.03 35.51
C ASN A 414 -12.48 2.34 35.73
N ASP A 415 -11.61 1.35 35.63
CA ASP A 415 -10.17 1.53 35.80
C ASP A 415 -9.61 2.48 34.72
N PHE A 416 -10.04 2.32 33.45
CA PHE A 416 -9.59 3.17 32.37
C PHE A 416 -10.19 4.57 32.39
N GLU A 417 -11.45 4.76 32.81
CA GLU A 417 -12.02 6.09 33.05
C GLU A 417 -11.22 6.87 34.10
N ILE A 418 -10.78 6.21 35.19
CA ILE A 418 -9.93 6.83 36.20
C ILE A 418 -8.55 7.20 35.65
N ILE A 419 -7.96 6.36 34.80
CA ILE A 419 -6.67 6.61 34.16
C ILE A 419 -6.79 7.82 33.21
N ILE A 420 -7.83 7.84 32.37
CA ILE A 420 -8.11 8.93 31.42
C ILE A 420 -8.31 10.26 32.16
N ASP A 421 -9.12 10.28 33.22
CA ASP A 421 -9.35 11.50 34.00
C ASP A 421 -8.05 12.00 34.66
N ALA A 422 -7.25 11.09 35.23
CA ALA A 422 -5.95 11.45 35.80
C ALA A 422 -5.00 12.03 34.76
N ARG A 423 -4.96 11.44 33.57
CA ARG A 423 -4.13 11.87 32.46
C ARG A 423 -4.55 13.25 31.93
N LEU A 424 -5.84 13.44 31.69
CA LEU A 424 -6.40 14.70 31.20
C LEU A 424 -6.39 15.83 32.24
N ARG A 425 -6.17 15.53 33.53
CA ARG A 425 -5.86 16.55 34.52
C ARG A 425 -4.44 17.11 34.36
N SER A 426 -3.49 16.26 33.97
CA SER A 426 -2.10 16.68 33.77
C SER A 426 -1.86 17.30 32.39
N ASN A 427 -2.61 16.86 31.38
CA ASN A 427 -2.54 17.40 30.02
C ASN A 427 -3.94 17.49 29.40
N PRO A 428 -4.69 18.58 29.62
CA PRO A 428 -6.08 18.72 29.16
C PRO A 428 -6.27 18.62 27.65
N LEU A 429 -5.24 18.95 26.87
CA LEU A 429 -5.31 19.01 25.40
C LEU A 429 -4.83 17.73 24.71
N GLU A 430 -4.28 16.78 25.44
CA GLU A 430 -3.71 15.56 24.87
C GLU A 430 -4.70 14.79 23.97
N PHE A 431 -5.99 14.83 24.29
CA PHE A 431 -7.01 14.19 23.45
C PHE A 431 -7.13 14.83 22.06
N TYR A 432 -6.88 16.13 21.95
CA TYR A 432 -6.90 16.85 20.69
C TYR A 432 -5.65 16.60 19.87
N ASP A 433 -4.48 16.63 20.50
CA ASP A 433 -3.21 16.28 19.85
C ASP A 433 -3.31 14.88 19.24
N PHE A 434 -3.87 13.97 19.98
CA PHE A 434 -4.12 12.60 19.55
C PHE A 434 -5.10 12.50 18.37
N LYS A 435 -6.20 13.25 18.41
CA LYS A 435 -7.21 13.30 17.34
C LYS A 435 -6.68 13.95 16.06
N PHE A 436 -5.75 14.89 16.17
CA PHE A 436 -5.19 15.64 15.05
C PHE A 436 -4.10 14.85 14.30
N ILE A 437 -3.33 14.03 15.01
CA ILE A 437 -2.29 13.15 14.44
C ILE A 437 -2.90 11.93 13.75
N GLY A 438 -4.12 11.53 14.12
CA GLY A 438 -4.79 10.33 13.61
C GLY A 438 -5.86 10.64 12.57
N PHE A 439 -5.65 10.18 11.36
CA PHE A 439 -6.69 10.08 10.34
C PHE A 439 -7.79 9.08 10.79
N GLY A 440 -8.77 9.58 11.51
CA GLY A 440 -9.87 8.78 12.07
C GLY A 440 -9.55 8.22 13.46
N CYS A 441 -10.57 8.20 14.30
CA CYS A 441 -10.54 7.82 15.73
C CYS A 441 -10.04 6.39 16.04
N ASP A 442 -9.34 5.70 15.13
CA ASP A 442 -9.22 4.25 15.14
C ASP A 442 -7.77 3.74 15.28
N SER A 443 -6.75 4.62 15.39
CA SER A 443 -5.35 4.18 15.39
C SER A 443 -4.40 5.06 16.22
N TYR A 444 -3.31 4.44 16.70
CA TYR A 444 -2.20 5.10 17.38
C TYR A 444 -0.90 4.34 17.09
N GLY A 445 0.20 5.07 16.86
CA GLY A 445 1.48 4.47 16.55
C GLY A 445 1.48 3.63 15.27
N GLY A 446 0.68 4.03 14.26
CA GLY A 446 0.54 3.31 12.99
C GLY A 446 -0.28 2.02 13.07
N LYS A 447 -0.94 1.74 14.20
CA LYS A 447 -1.76 0.54 14.42
C LYS A 447 -3.19 0.89 14.82
N VAL A 448 -4.14 0.22 14.17
CA VAL A 448 -5.57 0.34 14.51
C VAL A 448 -5.81 -0.18 15.92
N PHE A 449 -6.68 0.47 16.68
CA PHE A 449 -7.08 -0.03 18.00
C PHE A 449 -7.80 -1.36 17.90
N HIS A 450 -7.43 -2.31 18.73
CA HIS A 450 -8.26 -3.48 18.95
C HIS A 450 -9.63 -3.04 19.47
N SER A 451 -10.67 -3.71 19.04
CA SER A 451 -12.05 -3.42 19.46
C SER A 451 -12.55 -1.99 19.20
N ALA A 452 -11.94 -1.22 18.29
CA ALA A 452 -12.31 0.19 18.00
C ALA A 452 -13.79 0.40 17.63
N LYS A 453 -14.47 -0.62 17.12
CA LYS A 453 -15.90 -0.61 16.74
C LYS A 453 -16.83 -1.15 17.84
N ASP A 454 -16.29 -1.48 18.98
CA ASP A 454 -17.04 -2.02 20.10
C ASP A 454 -17.78 -0.94 20.85
N ASP A 455 -19.02 -1.19 21.25
CA ASP A 455 -19.85 -0.21 21.97
C ASP A 455 -19.17 0.30 23.25
N LEU A 456 -18.52 -0.60 24.01
CA LEU A 456 -17.83 -0.23 25.23
C LEU A 456 -16.57 0.60 24.95
N PHE A 457 -15.84 0.31 23.85
CA PHE A 457 -14.72 1.12 23.41
C PHE A 457 -15.17 2.54 23.05
N LEU A 458 -16.27 2.64 22.30
CA LEU A 458 -16.85 3.92 21.90
C LEU A 458 -17.39 4.72 23.11
N GLU A 459 -17.95 4.05 24.13
CA GLU A 459 -18.35 4.71 25.37
C GLU A 459 -17.17 5.34 26.10
N VAL A 460 -16.06 4.60 26.25
CA VAL A 460 -14.85 5.11 26.92
C VAL A 460 -14.18 6.21 26.08
N TRP A 461 -14.21 6.09 24.78
CA TRP A 461 -13.75 7.14 23.87
C TRP A 461 -14.56 8.44 24.01
N LYS A 462 -15.88 8.32 24.06
CA LYS A 462 -16.79 9.45 24.27
C LYS A 462 -16.57 10.10 25.64
N TYR A 463 -16.39 9.29 26.69
CA TYR A 463 -16.03 9.79 28.02
C TYR A 463 -14.75 10.61 27.99
N ALA A 464 -13.69 10.13 27.34
CA ALA A 464 -12.43 10.86 27.22
C ALA A 464 -12.62 12.22 26.52
N HIS A 465 -13.45 12.24 25.46
CA HIS A 465 -13.79 13.47 24.76
C HIS A 465 -14.53 14.48 25.67
N GLU A 466 -15.53 14.01 26.42
CA GLU A 466 -16.33 14.86 27.33
C GLU A 466 -15.45 15.43 28.45
N ILE A 467 -14.57 14.62 29.03
CA ILE A 467 -13.62 15.06 30.06
C ILE A 467 -12.60 16.04 29.48
N SER A 468 -12.09 15.80 28.27
CA SER A 468 -11.15 16.71 27.61
C SER A 468 -11.79 18.07 27.34
N GLU A 469 -13.02 18.15 26.83
CA GLU A 469 -13.74 19.42 26.65
C GLU A 469 -13.90 20.17 27.99
N LYS A 470 -14.35 19.47 29.03
CA LYS A 470 -14.51 20.07 30.36
C LYS A 470 -13.18 20.62 30.91
N ARG A 471 -12.09 19.85 30.83
CA ARG A 471 -10.77 20.26 31.30
C ARG A 471 -10.19 21.41 30.49
N LYS A 472 -10.46 21.44 29.20
CA LYS A 472 -10.09 22.53 28.30
C LYS A 472 -10.74 23.85 28.72
N GLU A 473 -12.02 23.83 29.07
CA GLU A 473 -12.72 24.99 29.59
C GLU A 473 -12.14 25.47 30.94
N GLU A 474 -11.82 24.53 31.84
CA GLU A 474 -11.21 24.84 33.15
C GLU A 474 -9.80 25.45 33.00
N SER A 475 -9.05 25.12 31.95
CA SER A 475 -7.66 25.58 31.71
C SER A 475 -7.60 26.86 30.86
N TYR A 476 -8.75 27.44 30.47
CA TYR A 476 -8.82 28.58 29.57
C TYR A 476 -7.97 29.78 30.02
N GLU A 477 -7.95 30.09 31.33
CA GLU A 477 -7.18 31.22 31.89
C GLU A 477 -5.66 31.01 31.74
N GLU A 478 -5.18 29.78 31.88
CA GLU A 478 -3.75 29.44 31.76
C GLU A 478 -3.25 29.63 30.31
N TYR A 479 -4.09 29.35 29.32
CA TYR A 479 -3.75 29.53 27.90
C TYR A 479 -3.78 31.00 27.45
N MET A 480 -4.52 31.86 28.13
CA MET A 480 -4.62 33.28 27.80
C MET A 480 -3.25 33.96 27.74
N ASP A 481 -2.36 33.64 28.67
CA ASP A 481 -1.03 34.26 28.73
C ASP A 481 -0.14 33.77 27.59
N ILE A 482 -0.19 32.47 27.23
CA ILE A 482 0.55 31.90 26.11
C ILE A 482 0.15 32.55 24.80
N PHE A 483 -1.16 32.75 24.58
CA PHE A 483 -1.65 33.35 23.32
C PHE A 483 -1.35 34.85 23.25
N LYS A 484 -1.32 35.59 24.37
CA LYS A 484 -0.90 37.00 24.40
C LYS A 484 0.56 37.17 24.02
N ASP A 485 1.43 36.28 24.47
CA ASP A 485 2.86 36.31 24.13
C ASP A 485 3.10 36.03 22.64
N LEU A 486 2.23 35.32 21.99
CA LEU A 486 2.30 35.06 20.52
C LEU A 486 2.24 36.34 19.69
N LEU A 487 1.54 37.39 20.11
CA LEU A 487 1.51 38.67 19.39
C LEU A 487 2.91 39.32 19.29
N LEU A 488 3.85 38.91 20.10
CA LEU A 488 5.25 39.39 20.07
C LEU A 488 6.07 38.71 18.97
N ASP A 489 5.70 37.49 18.57
CA ASP A 489 6.31 36.75 17.44
C ASP A 489 5.35 36.70 16.26
N HIS A 490 5.37 37.75 15.44
CA HIS A 490 4.44 37.89 14.31
C HIS A 490 4.45 36.69 13.36
N LYS A 491 5.63 36.13 13.05
CA LYS A 491 5.76 35.01 12.10
C LYS A 491 5.09 33.75 12.66
N ARG A 492 5.35 33.46 13.92
CA ARG A 492 4.74 32.32 14.60
C ARG A 492 3.24 32.51 14.75
N PHE A 493 2.80 33.70 15.10
CA PHE A 493 1.37 34.04 15.19
C PHE A 493 0.62 33.79 13.85
N PHE A 494 1.21 34.19 12.73
CA PHE A 494 0.60 33.95 11.42
C PHE A 494 0.53 32.46 11.06
N ASN A 495 1.56 31.67 11.38
CA ASN A 495 1.53 30.23 11.17
C ASN A 495 0.41 29.57 11.99
N VAL A 496 0.25 30.01 13.24
CA VAL A 496 -0.81 29.50 14.12
C VAL A 496 -2.20 29.89 13.61
N ILE A 497 -2.41 31.13 13.16
CA ILE A 497 -3.68 31.54 12.56
C ILE A 497 -3.98 30.71 11.30
N LYS A 498 -3.00 30.47 10.44
CA LYS A 498 -3.15 29.66 9.21
C LYS A 498 -3.39 28.18 9.48
N GLY A 499 -3.27 27.71 10.73
CA GLY A 499 -3.33 26.30 11.09
C GLY A 499 -2.10 25.50 10.66
N GLU A 500 -0.99 26.17 10.38
CA GLU A 500 0.31 25.57 10.02
C GLU A 500 1.13 25.18 11.25
N GLU A 501 0.79 25.73 12.41
CA GLU A 501 1.35 25.40 13.73
C GLU A 501 0.20 25.36 14.73
N LEU A 502 0.23 24.41 15.66
CA LEU A 502 -0.70 24.31 16.77
C LEU A 502 0.00 24.68 18.08
N ILE A 503 -0.67 25.44 18.92
CA ILE A 503 -0.20 25.70 20.29
C ILE A 503 -0.86 24.68 21.21
N GLN A 504 -0.08 23.69 21.64
CA GLN A 504 -0.54 22.63 22.55
C GLN A 504 -1.88 21.98 22.08
N GLY A 505 -2.05 21.79 20.77
CA GLY A 505 -3.26 21.21 20.20
C GLY A 505 -4.49 22.14 20.16
N TYR A 506 -4.32 23.42 20.52
CA TYR A 506 -5.43 24.36 20.54
C TYR A 506 -5.71 24.92 19.15
N ASP A 507 -6.94 24.72 18.67
CA ASP A 507 -7.40 25.13 17.35
C ASP A 507 -8.23 26.45 17.33
N ARG A 508 -8.62 26.96 18.51
CA ARG A 508 -9.46 28.15 18.66
C ARG A 508 -8.63 29.39 19.04
N VAL A 509 -7.81 29.85 18.13
CA VAL A 509 -6.81 30.89 18.41
C VAL A 509 -7.43 32.25 18.61
N MET A 510 -8.40 32.64 17.75
CA MET A 510 -8.89 34.03 17.71
C MET A 510 -9.72 34.44 18.93
N ILE A 511 -10.35 33.47 19.61
CA ILE A 511 -11.17 33.76 20.80
C ILE A 511 -10.38 34.31 22.00
N PHE A 512 -9.05 34.14 22.00
CA PHE A 512 -8.18 34.65 23.05
C PHE A 512 -7.88 36.15 22.93
N TYR A 513 -8.26 36.77 21.82
CA TYR A 513 -7.97 38.19 21.59
C TYR A 513 -9.23 39.03 21.59
N GLY A 514 -9.18 40.10 22.36
CA GLY A 514 -10.23 41.14 22.29
C GLY A 514 -10.20 41.86 20.94
N TYR A 515 -11.36 42.20 20.42
CA TYR A 515 -11.48 42.87 19.11
C TYR A 515 -10.70 44.16 19.01
N LYS A 516 -10.69 44.97 20.10
CA LYS A 516 -9.91 46.20 20.16
C LYS A 516 -8.41 45.90 20.25
N GLU A 517 -8.05 44.95 21.06
CA GLU A 517 -6.63 44.53 21.28
C GLU A 517 -5.99 44.08 19.99
N ILE A 518 -6.62 43.15 19.28
CA ILE A 518 -6.11 42.65 17.98
C ILE A 518 -6.11 43.74 16.91
N PHE A 519 -7.08 44.64 16.91
CA PHE A 519 -7.09 45.74 15.96
C PHE A 519 -6.02 46.80 16.28
N ASP A 520 -5.82 47.19 17.55
CA ASP A 520 -4.76 48.11 17.96
C ASP A 520 -3.37 47.51 17.61
N TRP A 521 -3.19 46.21 17.85
CA TRP A 521 -2.00 45.48 17.42
C TRP A 521 -1.85 45.52 15.88
N TYR A 522 -2.88 45.20 15.11
CA TYR A 522 -2.87 45.29 13.66
C TYR A 522 -2.46 46.68 13.16
N VAL A 523 -3.00 47.73 13.74
CA VAL A 523 -2.66 49.11 13.36
C VAL A 523 -1.18 49.41 13.58
N SER A 524 -0.58 48.86 14.62
CA SER A 524 0.85 49.04 14.97
C SER A 524 1.81 48.33 14.03
N LEU A 525 1.36 47.34 13.25
CA LEU A 525 2.19 46.56 12.35
C LEU A 525 2.73 47.37 11.15
N GLU A 526 3.87 46.94 10.63
CA GLU A 526 4.38 47.37 9.32
C GLU A 526 3.49 46.82 8.19
N TYR A 527 3.56 47.46 7.02
CA TYR A 527 2.67 47.14 5.89
C TYR A 527 2.70 45.65 5.49
N ASN A 528 3.87 45.03 5.42
CA ASN A 528 4.00 43.62 5.05
C ASN A 528 3.29 42.69 6.03
N PHE A 529 3.38 42.98 7.32
CA PHE A 529 2.71 42.18 8.36
C PHE A 529 1.19 42.42 8.38
N LYS A 530 0.73 43.63 8.05
CA LYS A 530 -0.72 43.91 7.88
C LYS A 530 -1.30 43.05 6.75
N TYR A 531 -0.58 42.95 5.64
CA TYR A 531 -1.00 42.13 4.52
C TYR A 531 -1.04 40.63 4.92
N GLU A 532 0.05 40.14 5.55
CA GLU A 532 0.16 38.77 6.02
C GLU A 532 -0.94 38.39 7.02
N PHE A 533 -1.26 39.27 7.96
CA PHE A 533 -2.37 39.07 8.90
C PHE A 533 -3.70 38.92 8.16
N SER A 534 -3.97 39.81 7.20
CA SER A 534 -5.21 39.80 6.43
C SER A 534 -5.38 38.49 5.65
N GLU A 535 -4.31 38.01 5.01
CA GLU A 535 -4.31 36.72 4.29
C GLU A 535 -4.43 35.52 5.25
N SER A 536 -3.81 35.61 6.42
CA SER A 536 -3.91 34.55 7.45
C SER A 536 -5.32 34.41 7.97
N ILE A 537 -6.02 35.53 8.26
CA ILE A 537 -7.42 35.51 8.67
C ILE A 537 -8.32 34.98 7.56
N LYS A 538 -8.11 35.40 6.30
CA LYS A 538 -8.87 34.85 5.17
C LYS A 538 -8.72 33.34 5.07
N LYS A 539 -7.47 32.84 5.11
CA LYS A 539 -7.19 31.40 5.04
C LYS A 539 -7.90 30.67 6.17
N ARG A 540 -7.76 31.16 7.42
CA ARG A 540 -8.38 30.53 8.57
C ARG A 540 -9.89 30.38 8.41
N PHE A 541 -10.57 31.44 8.06
CA PHE A 541 -12.04 31.49 8.10
C PHE A 541 -12.71 30.97 6.80
N ASN A 542 -11.96 30.84 5.70
CA ASN A 542 -12.48 30.24 4.47
C ASN A 542 -12.15 28.76 4.33
N ASP A 543 -10.93 28.36 4.72
CA ASP A 543 -10.39 27.05 4.37
C ASP A 543 -10.44 26.04 5.53
N LEU A 544 -10.53 26.51 6.79
CA LEU A 544 -10.50 25.61 7.95
C LEU A 544 -11.91 25.29 8.47
N LYS A 545 -12.10 24.07 8.97
CA LYS A 545 -13.30 23.68 9.73
C LYS A 545 -13.24 24.35 11.12
N LEU A 546 -13.87 25.50 11.23
CA LEU A 546 -13.85 26.29 12.44
C LEU A 546 -14.92 25.88 13.43
N HIS A 547 -14.63 26.10 14.70
CA HIS A 547 -15.58 26.02 15.79
C HIS A 547 -16.56 27.21 15.78
N ASP A 548 -17.78 27.00 16.23
CA ASP A 548 -18.81 28.04 16.24
C ASP A 548 -18.37 29.31 17.04
N SER A 549 -17.59 29.13 18.10
CA SER A 549 -17.04 30.25 18.88
C SER A 549 -16.13 31.19 18.07
N GLU A 550 -15.32 30.66 17.15
CA GLU A 550 -14.53 31.53 16.27
C GLU A 550 -15.34 32.18 15.16
N ARG A 551 -16.37 31.52 14.69
CA ARG A 551 -17.34 32.15 13.73
C ARG A 551 -18.06 33.34 14.37
N VAL A 552 -18.48 33.18 15.64
CA VAL A 552 -19.05 34.29 16.43
C VAL A 552 -18.00 35.39 16.61
N TRP A 553 -16.78 35.05 17.00
CA TRP A 553 -15.68 36.01 17.14
C TRP A 553 -15.45 36.81 15.85
N LEU A 554 -15.40 36.16 14.68
CA LEU A 554 -15.24 36.87 13.39
C LEU A 554 -16.40 37.81 13.10
N SER A 555 -17.62 37.39 13.37
CA SER A 555 -18.83 38.22 13.20
C SER A 555 -18.74 39.47 14.05
N ASP A 556 -18.38 39.32 15.32
CA ASP A 556 -18.27 40.44 16.27
C ASP A 556 -17.08 41.34 15.95
N PHE A 557 -15.96 40.77 15.48
CA PHE A 557 -14.84 41.57 15.00
C PHE A 557 -15.21 42.41 13.76
N LYS A 558 -15.95 41.83 12.80
CA LYS A 558 -16.49 42.60 11.67
C LYS A 558 -17.40 43.73 12.12
N ASN A 559 -18.29 43.47 13.09
CA ASN A 559 -19.15 44.51 13.66
C ASN A 559 -18.36 45.63 14.33
N TYR A 560 -17.27 45.25 15.07
CA TYR A 560 -16.34 46.22 15.65
C TYR A 560 -15.69 47.11 14.58
N LEU A 561 -15.18 46.51 13.50
CA LEU A 561 -14.55 47.23 12.39
C LEU A 561 -15.59 48.13 11.67
N TYR A 562 -16.81 47.63 11.44
CA TYR A 562 -17.89 48.38 10.84
C TYR A 562 -18.24 49.64 11.64
N GLY A 563 -18.32 49.50 12.98
CA GLY A 563 -18.58 50.66 13.88
C GLY A 563 -17.45 51.69 13.90
N ASN A 564 -16.22 51.28 13.51
CA ASN A 564 -15.03 52.13 13.49
C ASN A 564 -14.56 52.52 12.08
N LYS A 565 -15.30 52.22 11.01
CA LYS A 565 -14.87 52.53 9.64
C LYS A 565 -15.20 53.98 9.21
N GLU A 566 -16.13 54.64 9.90
CA GLU A 566 -16.59 56.01 9.58
C GLU A 566 -15.95 57.03 10.53
N GLY A 567 -14.91 57.71 10.06
CA GLY A 567 -14.18 58.74 10.83
C GLY A 567 -13.02 59.32 10.02
N VAL A 568 -12.39 60.34 10.57
CA VAL A 568 -11.23 60.99 9.94
C VAL A 568 -9.96 60.62 10.71
N GLY A 569 -8.99 60.12 9.96
CA GLY A 569 -7.67 59.71 10.49
C GLY A 569 -7.26 58.32 10.12
N LEU A 570 -5.98 58.01 10.36
CA LEU A 570 -5.35 56.76 9.92
C LEU A 570 -5.96 55.51 10.60
N PHE A 571 -6.38 55.61 11.83
CA PHE A 571 -7.08 54.55 12.57
C PHE A 571 -8.36 54.10 11.84
N TYR A 572 -9.21 55.04 11.48
CA TYR A 572 -10.47 54.78 10.76
C TYR A 572 -10.22 54.24 9.34
N HIS A 573 -9.16 54.76 8.69
CA HIS A 573 -8.72 54.22 7.41
C HIS A 573 -8.34 52.74 7.51
N HIS A 574 -7.55 52.35 8.52
CA HIS A 574 -7.19 50.95 8.73
C HIS A 574 -8.41 50.07 9.05
N ALA A 575 -9.37 50.59 9.82
CA ALA A 575 -10.61 49.85 10.10
C ALA A 575 -11.42 49.61 8.82
N ARG A 576 -11.50 50.61 7.94
CA ARG A 576 -12.19 50.51 6.64
C ARG A 576 -11.52 49.47 5.74
N VAL A 577 -10.19 49.57 5.57
CA VAL A 577 -9.42 48.66 4.71
C VAL A 577 -9.54 47.19 5.22
N LEU A 578 -9.38 46.99 6.52
CA LEU A 578 -9.49 45.63 7.06
C LEU A 578 -10.93 45.08 6.99
N TYR A 579 -11.93 45.94 7.21
CA TYR A 579 -13.34 45.57 7.02
C TYR A 579 -13.62 45.13 5.59
N GLU A 580 -13.22 45.92 4.57
CA GLU A 580 -13.40 45.57 3.14
C GLU A 580 -12.74 44.24 2.78
N ILE A 581 -11.54 43.97 3.33
CA ILE A 581 -10.84 42.71 3.15
C ILE A 581 -11.63 41.53 3.74
N LEU A 582 -12.23 41.71 4.91
CA LEU A 582 -12.93 40.66 5.66
C LEU A 582 -14.42 40.55 5.37
N GLU A 583 -15.01 41.48 4.63
CA GLU A 583 -16.48 41.56 4.41
C GLU A 583 -17.07 40.24 3.90
N ASN A 584 -16.38 39.58 2.96
CA ASN A 584 -16.83 38.33 2.35
C ASN A 584 -16.20 37.07 2.95
N VAL A 585 -15.38 37.18 3.99
CA VAL A 585 -14.72 36.05 4.62
C VAL A 585 -15.72 35.28 5.48
N GLY A 586 -15.73 33.97 5.41
CA GLY A 586 -16.58 33.07 6.19
C GLY A 586 -18.02 32.93 5.68
N LEU A 587 -18.36 33.50 4.52
CA LEU A 587 -19.71 33.40 3.92
C LEU A 587 -19.88 32.15 3.01
N GLN A 588 -18.80 31.50 2.63
CA GLN A 588 -18.82 30.38 1.65
C GLN A 588 -19.20 29.03 2.25
N ASN A 589 -19.41 28.91 3.56
CA ASN A 589 -19.69 27.64 4.25
C ASN A 589 -20.99 27.70 5.09
N GLN A 590 -22.02 28.39 4.62
CA GLN A 590 -23.38 28.27 5.16
C GLN A 590 -24.23 27.30 4.38
#